data_590051cbdd3938140d4a9def6d081ed0
#
_entry.id   590051cbdd3938140d4a9def6d081ed0
#
_cell.length_a   1.000
_cell.length_b   1.000
_cell.length_c   1.000
_cell.angle_alpha   90.00
_cell.angle_beta   90.00
_cell.angle_gamma   90.00
#
_symmetry.space_group_name_H-M   'P 1'
#
loop_
_entity.id
_entity.type
_entity.pdbx_description
1 polymer ?
#
loop_
_entity_poly.entity_id
_entity_poly.type
_entity_poly.pdbx_seq_one_letter_code
_entity_poly.pdbx_strand_id
1 'polypeptide(L)'
;MMTTNEKHNFIDYSIFSKSLKEMVNGDSFMVNTINQYSYCLANEDKEFKMSLQESDLLLPDGVGVVYAMNLLTGRKIKKIAGADVHHHLLEELNSKSGKCFYLGSSIITLKKITEKLAVQFPNIEVDSFSPPFKSEFNDAENAEMIDRVNYFNPDVLFVGMTAPKQEKWAYVHKAQLKVKIICTIGAVFDFYAGNINRPSPVWVNLGLEWFVRLVKEPKRMWKRYLYFGPIFIYLICKEKTKLMFSVNS
;
A
#
# COMPACT_ATOMS: atom_id res chain seq x y z
N MET A 1 -3.38 22.47 18.49
CA MET A 1 -4.50 21.81 17.79
C MET A 1 -3.94 20.58 17.11
N MET A 2 -4.25 19.36 17.58
CA MET A 2 -3.85 18.14 16.87
C MET A 2 -4.60 18.11 15.54
N THR A 3 -3.87 18.20 14.44
CA THR A 3 -4.43 18.00 13.10
C THR A 3 -4.75 16.51 12.96
N THR A 4 -6.04 16.19 12.89
CA THR A 4 -6.48 14.81 12.64
C THR A 4 -6.40 14.50 11.15
N ASN A 5 -6.01 13.26 10.80
CA ASN A 5 -6.09 12.79 9.44
C ASN A 5 -7.55 12.79 8.96
N GLU A 6 -7.87 13.58 7.94
CA GLU A 6 -9.22 13.58 7.37
C GLU A 6 -9.43 12.30 6.58
N LYS A 7 -10.41 11.52 7.01
CA LYS A 7 -10.79 10.26 6.41
C LYS A 7 -12.24 10.32 5.95
N HIS A 8 -12.55 9.61 4.89
CA HIS A 8 -13.90 9.47 4.36
C HIS A 8 -14.32 8.02 4.33
N ASN A 9 -15.54 7.75 4.77
CA ASN A 9 -16.10 6.40 4.72
C ASN A 9 -16.34 5.96 3.28
N PHE A 10 -15.78 4.83 2.93
CA PHE A 10 -15.98 4.11 1.68
C PHE A 10 -16.45 2.70 2.02
N ILE A 11 -17.77 2.51 2.03
CA ILE A 11 -18.39 1.27 2.51
C ILE A 11 -17.90 1.00 3.95
N ASP A 12 -17.14 -0.08 4.16
CA ASP A 12 -16.59 -0.47 5.47
C ASP A 12 -15.18 0.10 5.75
N TYR A 13 -14.64 0.97 4.90
CA TYR A 13 -13.28 1.46 4.98
C TYR A 13 -13.22 2.96 5.22
N SER A 14 -12.20 3.39 5.94
CA SER A 14 -11.92 4.80 6.22
C SER A 14 -10.74 5.28 5.37
N ILE A 15 -11.03 5.96 4.24
CA ILE A 15 -10.04 6.34 3.24
C ILE A 15 -9.50 7.74 3.49
N PHE A 16 -8.17 7.87 3.44
CA PHE A 16 -7.49 9.16 3.51
C PHE A 16 -7.64 9.94 2.20
N SER A 17 -7.91 11.24 2.28
CA SER A 17 -8.24 12.07 1.11
C SER A 17 -7.43 13.35 0.97
N LYS A 18 -6.56 13.66 1.94
CA LYS A 18 -5.71 14.86 1.91
C LYS A 18 -4.39 14.64 1.17
N SER A 19 -3.58 15.68 1.13
CA SER A 19 -2.20 15.62 0.64
C SER A 19 -1.31 14.82 1.60
N LEU A 20 -0.34 14.06 1.09
CA LEU A 20 0.65 13.36 1.89
C LEU A 20 1.44 14.31 2.82
N LYS A 21 1.59 15.58 2.43
CA LYS A 21 2.22 16.61 3.30
C LYS A 21 1.42 16.89 4.58
N GLU A 22 0.16 16.54 4.60
CA GLU A 22 -0.74 16.70 5.76
C GLU A 22 -0.89 15.41 6.57
N MET A 23 -0.11 14.39 6.23
CA MET A 23 -0.09 13.11 6.94
C MET A 23 0.45 13.31 8.35
N VAL A 24 -0.35 12.97 9.34
CA VAL A 24 0.06 12.96 10.76
C VAL A 24 0.51 11.55 11.11
N ASN A 25 1.70 11.42 11.63
CA ASN A 25 2.33 10.15 11.99
C ASN A 25 2.27 9.92 13.51
N GLY A 26 2.32 8.65 13.91
CA GLY A 26 2.40 8.21 15.30
C GLY A 26 3.33 7.01 15.44
N ASP A 27 3.45 6.46 16.61
CA ASP A 27 4.21 5.22 16.84
C ASP A 27 3.47 4.03 16.23
N SER A 28 4.20 3.18 15.52
CA SER A 28 3.70 2.01 14.77
C SER A 28 2.53 2.33 13.83
N PHE A 29 2.61 3.48 13.17
CA PHE A 29 1.57 3.99 12.28
C PHE A 29 1.51 3.17 10.98
N MET A 30 0.40 2.48 10.73
CA MET A 30 0.26 1.56 9.60
C MET A 30 -0.39 2.23 8.39
N VAL A 31 0.35 2.27 7.27
CA VAL A 31 -0.08 2.82 5.98
C VAL A 31 -0.27 1.68 4.98
N ASN A 32 -1.50 1.48 4.56
CA ASN A 32 -1.87 0.51 3.51
C ASN A 32 -2.50 1.21 2.31
N THR A 33 -2.60 0.50 1.20
CA THR A 33 -3.29 0.97 -0.01
C THR A 33 -4.45 0.05 -0.36
N ILE A 34 -5.55 0.64 -0.89
CA ILE A 34 -6.69 -0.12 -1.38
C ILE A 34 -6.93 0.18 -2.87
N ASN A 35 -7.12 -0.87 -3.66
CA ASN A 35 -7.50 -0.80 -5.05
C ASN A 35 -8.63 -1.81 -5.35
N GLN A 36 -9.15 -1.86 -6.57
CA GLN A 36 -10.24 -2.76 -6.94
C GLN A 36 -9.94 -4.24 -6.66
N TYR A 37 -8.70 -4.66 -6.85
CA TYR A 37 -8.29 -6.04 -6.61
C TYR A 37 -8.24 -6.36 -5.12
N SER A 38 -7.59 -5.52 -4.32
CA SER A 38 -7.52 -5.71 -2.86
C SER A 38 -8.91 -5.61 -2.21
N TYR A 39 -9.79 -4.72 -2.71
CA TYR A 39 -11.18 -4.66 -2.27
C TYR A 39 -11.93 -5.99 -2.49
N CYS A 40 -11.80 -6.59 -3.68
CA CYS A 40 -12.43 -7.87 -3.97
C CYS A 40 -11.88 -9.01 -3.10
N LEU A 41 -10.55 -9.08 -2.93
CA LEU A 41 -9.93 -10.08 -2.06
C LEU A 41 -10.39 -9.94 -0.59
N ALA A 42 -10.50 -8.73 -0.09
CA ALA A 42 -10.95 -8.46 1.27
C ALA A 42 -12.41 -8.88 1.53
N ASN A 43 -13.25 -9.00 0.50
CA ASN A 43 -14.59 -9.58 0.65
C ASN A 43 -14.57 -11.10 0.86
N GLU A 44 -13.49 -11.78 0.46
CA GLU A 44 -13.33 -13.24 0.59
C GLU A 44 -12.42 -13.62 1.79
N ASP A 45 -11.50 -12.73 2.18
CA ASP A 45 -10.54 -12.93 3.28
C ASP A 45 -10.80 -11.93 4.42
N LYS A 46 -11.40 -12.43 5.51
CA LYS A 46 -11.76 -11.61 6.68
C LYS A 46 -10.54 -10.99 7.37
N GLU A 47 -9.45 -11.72 7.48
CA GLU A 47 -8.22 -11.23 8.11
C GLU A 47 -7.59 -10.11 7.28
N PHE A 48 -7.58 -10.27 5.95
CA PHE A 48 -7.16 -9.21 5.06
C PHE A 48 -8.07 -7.99 5.13
N LYS A 49 -9.41 -8.20 5.21
CA LYS A 49 -10.36 -7.10 5.41
C LYS A 49 -10.05 -6.33 6.69
N MET A 50 -9.82 -7.03 7.81
CA MET A 50 -9.45 -6.40 9.08
C MET A 50 -8.14 -5.63 8.97
N SER A 51 -7.12 -6.17 8.33
CA SER A 51 -5.83 -5.49 8.16
C SER A 51 -5.94 -4.17 7.38
N LEU A 52 -6.90 -4.06 6.45
CA LEU A 52 -7.19 -2.83 5.74
C LEU A 52 -8.04 -1.85 6.57
N GLN A 53 -9.02 -2.36 7.33
CA GLN A 53 -9.89 -1.54 8.18
C GLN A 53 -9.15 -0.90 9.35
N GLU A 54 -8.22 -1.65 9.96
CA GLU A 54 -7.40 -1.23 11.09
C GLU A 54 -6.14 -0.43 10.66
N SER A 55 -6.07 -0.05 9.39
CA SER A 55 -5.01 0.86 8.91
C SER A 55 -5.17 2.24 9.54
N ASP A 56 -4.09 2.78 10.07
CA ASP A 56 -4.07 4.16 10.52
C ASP A 56 -4.26 5.12 9.33
N LEU A 57 -3.74 4.71 8.15
CA LEU A 57 -3.93 5.39 6.90
C LEU A 57 -4.20 4.38 5.78
N LEU A 58 -5.38 4.43 5.20
CA LEU A 58 -5.73 3.64 4.01
C LEU A 58 -5.84 4.55 2.80
N LEU A 59 -4.96 4.33 1.82
CA LEU A 59 -4.79 5.22 0.67
C LEU A 59 -5.51 4.67 -0.57
N PRO A 60 -6.23 5.51 -1.33
CA PRO A 60 -6.92 5.10 -2.56
C PRO A 60 -5.92 4.91 -3.70
N ASP A 61 -5.42 3.69 -3.90
CA ASP A 61 -4.51 3.34 -5.00
C ASP A 61 -5.27 2.72 -6.17
N GLY A 62 -5.49 3.52 -7.16
CA GLY A 62 -6.18 3.10 -8.39
C GLY A 62 -7.46 3.89 -8.66
N VAL A 63 -7.65 4.17 -9.95
CA VAL A 63 -8.79 4.97 -10.44
C VAL A 63 -10.13 4.35 -10.12
N GLY A 64 -10.22 3.02 -10.05
CA GLY A 64 -11.47 2.31 -9.71
C GLY A 64 -12.04 2.72 -8.36
N VAL A 65 -11.20 2.77 -7.31
CA VAL A 65 -11.62 3.18 -5.96
C VAL A 65 -12.00 4.66 -5.93
N VAL A 66 -11.26 5.51 -6.64
CA VAL A 66 -11.58 6.94 -6.75
C VAL A 66 -12.95 7.17 -7.41
N TYR A 67 -13.24 6.48 -8.52
CA TYR A 67 -14.55 6.55 -9.16
C TYR A 67 -15.66 5.97 -8.30
N ALA A 68 -15.43 4.85 -7.64
CA ALA A 68 -16.40 4.24 -6.75
C ALA A 68 -16.73 5.16 -5.56
N MET A 69 -15.72 5.81 -4.97
CA MET A 69 -15.92 6.80 -3.91
C MET A 69 -16.80 7.96 -4.38
N ASN A 70 -16.53 8.52 -5.56
CA ASN A 70 -17.36 9.58 -6.12
C ASN A 70 -18.80 9.10 -6.39
N LEU A 71 -18.97 7.90 -6.96
CA LEU A 71 -20.29 7.32 -7.26
C LEU A 71 -21.13 7.09 -6.00
N LEU A 72 -20.52 6.57 -4.92
CA LEU A 72 -21.23 6.21 -3.69
C LEU A 72 -21.49 7.40 -2.78
N THR A 73 -20.56 8.35 -2.70
CA THR A 73 -20.59 9.43 -1.70
C THR A 73 -20.71 10.84 -2.29
N GLY A 74 -20.58 10.99 -3.61
CA GLY A 74 -20.50 12.29 -4.30
C GLY A 74 -19.16 13.02 -4.10
N ARG A 75 -18.22 12.46 -3.32
CA ARG A 75 -16.94 13.09 -2.99
C ARG A 75 -15.88 12.78 -4.03
N LYS A 76 -15.19 13.81 -4.50
CA LYS A 76 -14.04 13.69 -5.40
C LYS A 76 -12.77 13.64 -4.58
N ILE A 77 -12.10 12.49 -4.58
CA ILE A 77 -10.79 12.29 -3.95
C ILE A 77 -9.72 12.12 -5.04
N LYS A 78 -8.45 12.34 -4.67
CA LYS A 78 -7.32 12.07 -5.56
C LYS A 78 -6.78 10.66 -5.31
N LYS A 79 -6.33 10.01 -6.39
CA LYS A 79 -5.54 8.78 -6.28
C LYS A 79 -4.22 9.09 -5.58
N ILE A 80 -3.83 8.22 -4.63
CA ILE A 80 -2.52 8.24 -3.98
C ILE A 80 -1.93 6.85 -4.14
N ALA A 81 -0.93 6.72 -4.99
CA ALA A 81 -0.30 5.42 -5.23
C ALA A 81 0.79 5.12 -4.18
N GLY A 82 1.04 3.84 -3.93
CA GLY A 82 2.13 3.42 -3.04
C GLY A 82 3.49 4.02 -3.42
N ALA A 83 3.76 4.24 -4.70
CA ALA A 83 5.00 4.89 -5.15
C ALA A 83 5.10 6.37 -4.74
N ASP A 84 3.96 7.06 -4.65
CA ASP A 84 3.93 8.47 -4.26
C ASP A 84 4.22 8.59 -2.74
N VAL A 85 3.66 7.67 -1.95
CA VAL A 85 3.95 7.55 -0.50
C VAL A 85 5.41 7.19 -0.26
N HIS A 86 5.93 6.20 -0.98
CA HIS A 86 7.32 5.79 -0.88
C HIS A 86 8.26 6.97 -1.12
N HIS A 87 8.06 7.71 -2.20
CA HIS A 87 8.88 8.87 -2.52
C HIS A 87 8.80 9.96 -1.44
N HIS A 88 7.58 10.29 -1.00
CA HIS A 88 7.34 11.27 0.06
C HIS A 88 8.06 10.90 1.37
N LEU A 89 7.94 9.63 1.81
CA LEU A 89 8.62 9.16 3.02
C LEU A 89 10.16 9.18 2.87
N LEU A 90 10.69 8.88 1.69
CA LEU A 90 12.13 8.98 1.43
C LEU A 90 12.63 10.43 1.45
N GLU A 91 11.87 11.39 0.91
CA GLU A 91 12.21 12.82 1.02
C GLU A 91 12.26 13.27 2.48
N GLU A 92 11.27 12.88 3.29
CA GLU A 92 11.24 13.19 4.72
C GLU A 92 12.42 12.56 5.47
N LEU A 93 12.71 11.28 5.25
CA LEU A 93 13.83 10.58 5.88
C LEU A 93 15.16 11.23 5.51
N ASN A 94 15.37 11.54 4.22
CA ASN A 94 16.59 12.16 3.76
C ASN A 94 16.83 13.55 4.39
N SER A 95 15.76 14.32 4.60
CA SER A 95 15.83 15.64 5.25
C SER A 95 16.21 15.57 6.74
N LYS A 96 15.93 14.43 7.39
CA LYS A 96 16.12 14.23 8.83
C LYS A 96 17.27 13.27 9.16
N SER A 97 18.00 12.79 8.15
CA SER A 97 18.99 11.71 8.26
C SER A 97 18.40 10.47 8.98
N GLY A 98 17.20 10.10 8.57
CA GLY A 98 16.43 9.03 9.18
C GLY A 98 16.83 7.64 8.64
N LYS A 99 16.14 6.61 9.16
CA LYS A 99 16.39 5.21 8.85
C LYS A 99 15.21 4.53 8.19
N CYS A 100 15.43 3.71 7.17
CA CYS A 100 14.39 2.84 6.63
C CYS A 100 14.85 1.40 6.49
N PHE A 101 13.88 0.48 6.62
CA PHE A 101 14.12 -0.95 6.44
C PHE A 101 13.20 -1.49 5.34
N TYR A 102 13.78 -2.28 4.43
CA TYR A 102 13.03 -2.97 3.38
C TYR A 102 12.88 -4.45 3.71
N LEU A 103 11.65 -4.89 3.96
CA LEU A 103 11.33 -6.27 4.30
C LEU A 103 10.55 -6.94 3.17
N GLY A 104 11.10 -8.02 2.60
CA GLY A 104 10.44 -8.76 1.51
C GLY A 104 11.21 -8.69 0.20
N SER A 105 10.57 -9.12 -0.90
CA SER A 105 11.17 -9.18 -2.24
C SER A 105 12.41 -10.09 -2.32
N SER A 106 13.13 -10.05 -3.44
CA SER A 106 14.37 -10.82 -3.62
C SER A 106 15.61 -10.05 -3.19
N ILE A 107 16.67 -10.77 -2.82
CA ILE A 107 17.98 -10.18 -2.49
C ILE A 107 18.48 -9.27 -3.62
N ILE A 108 18.26 -9.66 -4.88
CA ILE A 108 18.68 -8.87 -6.05
C ILE A 108 17.91 -7.55 -6.12
N THR A 109 16.60 -7.58 -5.87
CA THR A 109 15.76 -6.37 -5.85
C THR A 109 16.17 -5.44 -4.72
N LEU A 110 16.38 -5.99 -3.52
CA LEU A 110 16.81 -5.21 -2.34
C LEU A 110 18.15 -4.54 -2.57
N LYS A 111 19.13 -5.24 -3.15
CA LYS A 111 20.43 -4.68 -3.50
C LYS A 111 20.29 -3.48 -4.45
N LYS A 112 19.49 -3.60 -5.51
CA LYS A 112 19.22 -2.48 -6.44
C LYS A 112 18.55 -1.29 -5.74
N ILE A 113 17.63 -1.55 -4.81
CA ILE A 113 16.99 -0.50 -4.00
C ILE A 113 18.05 0.24 -3.18
N THR A 114 18.88 -0.48 -2.45
CA THR A 114 19.94 0.11 -1.61
C THR A 114 20.95 0.93 -2.43
N GLU A 115 21.42 0.39 -3.56
CA GLU A 115 22.33 1.11 -4.47
C GLU A 115 21.71 2.40 -5.00
N LYS A 116 20.43 2.37 -5.35
CA LYS A 116 19.71 3.55 -5.85
C LYS A 116 19.47 4.58 -4.74
N LEU A 117 19.14 4.14 -3.53
CA LEU A 117 18.97 5.02 -2.37
C LEU A 117 20.26 5.75 -2.04
N ALA A 118 21.40 5.07 -2.02
CA ALA A 118 22.69 5.68 -1.74
C ALA A 118 23.03 6.85 -2.69
N VAL A 119 22.51 6.83 -3.93
CA VAL A 119 22.70 7.90 -4.91
C VAL A 119 21.65 9.01 -4.77
N GLN A 120 20.37 8.63 -4.62
CA GLN A 120 19.27 9.59 -4.66
C GLN A 120 18.94 10.24 -3.31
N PHE A 121 19.19 9.51 -2.22
CA PHE A 121 18.89 9.92 -0.85
C PHE A 121 20.03 9.55 0.09
N PRO A 122 21.21 10.19 -0.07
CA PRO A 122 22.46 9.79 0.58
C PRO A 122 22.46 9.93 2.11
N ASN A 123 21.53 10.69 2.69
CA ASN A 123 21.44 10.87 4.14
C ASN A 123 20.61 9.80 4.84
N ILE A 124 20.00 8.84 4.10
CA ILE A 124 19.20 7.78 4.68
C ILE A 124 20.09 6.59 5.05
N GLU A 125 20.00 6.13 6.29
CA GLU A 125 20.52 4.83 6.68
C GLU A 125 19.51 3.75 6.29
N VAL A 126 19.96 2.71 5.56
CA VAL A 126 19.08 1.67 5.03
C VAL A 126 19.62 0.28 5.33
N ASP A 127 18.70 -0.61 5.76
CA ASP A 127 18.94 -2.04 5.82
C ASP A 127 17.75 -2.81 5.22
N SER A 128 17.93 -4.10 4.97
CA SER A 128 16.92 -4.90 4.29
C SER A 128 17.03 -6.38 4.62
N PHE A 129 15.89 -7.08 4.53
CA PHE A 129 15.84 -8.52 4.67
C PHE A 129 14.90 -9.17 3.65
N SER A 130 15.39 -10.22 2.99
CA SER A 130 14.62 -11.04 2.04
C SER A 130 14.25 -12.36 2.71
N PRO A 131 13.02 -12.52 3.24
CA PRO A 131 12.58 -13.78 3.80
C PRO A 131 12.35 -14.83 2.70
N PRO A 132 12.25 -16.13 3.03
CA PRO A 132 11.96 -17.18 2.07
C PRO A 132 10.67 -16.90 1.27
N PHE A 133 10.69 -17.21 -0.03
CA PHE A 133 9.51 -17.03 -0.89
C PHE A 133 8.54 -18.21 -0.72
N LYS A 134 7.54 -18.03 0.15
CA LYS A 134 6.50 -19.02 0.45
C LYS A 134 5.17 -18.33 0.86
N SER A 135 4.09 -19.10 0.92
CA SER A 135 2.75 -18.57 1.25
C SER A 135 2.66 -18.05 2.68
N GLU A 136 3.20 -18.79 3.64
CA GLU A 136 3.12 -18.51 5.07
C GLU A 136 4.48 -18.67 5.74
N PHE A 137 4.72 -17.89 6.79
CA PHE A 137 5.92 -17.98 7.61
C PHE A 137 5.61 -18.73 8.90
N ASN A 138 6.57 -19.53 9.38
CA ASN A 138 6.50 -20.12 10.72
C ASN A 138 6.94 -19.11 11.79
N ASP A 139 6.77 -19.48 13.06
CA ASP A 139 7.08 -18.59 14.20
C ASP A 139 8.55 -18.17 14.24
N ALA A 140 9.48 -19.07 13.90
CA ALA A 140 10.91 -18.76 13.86
C ALA A 140 11.26 -17.73 12.78
N GLU A 141 10.66 -17.84 11.59
CA GLU A 141 10.86 -16.90 10.50
C GLU A 141 10.20 -15.54 10.80
N ASN A 142 9.03 -15.54 11.44
CA ASN A 142 8.41 -14.31 11.92
C ASN A 142 9.27 -13.63 12.97
N ALA A 143 9.78 -14.39 13.95
CA ALA A 143 10.69 -13.86 14.96
C ALA A 143 11.97 -13.29 14.35
N GLU A 144 12.60 -13.97 13.39
CA GLU A 144 13.78 -13.46 12.69
C GLU A 144 13.49 -12.13 11.98
N MET A 145 12.37 -12.01 11.27
CA MET A 145 11.98 -10.76 10.59
C MET A 145 11.80 -9.61 11.59
N ILE A 146 11.08 -9.87 12.69
CA ILE A 146 10.82 -8.88 13.74
C ILE A 146 12.12 -8.46 14.42
N ASP A 147 12.98 -9.42 14.78
CA ASP A 147 14.26 -9.14 15.46
C ASP A 147 15.19 -8.31 14.59
N ARG A 148 15.29 -8.60 13.27
CA ARG A 148 16.10 -7.80 12.33
C ARG A 148 15.62 -6.36 12.22
N VAL A 149 14.30 -6.17 12.08
CA VAL A 149 13.70 -4.84 12.03
C VAL A 149 13.96 -4.08 13.33
N ASN A 150 13.70 -4.72 14.48
CA ASN A 150 13.86 -4.10 15.79
C ASN A 150 15.31 -3.81 16.16
N TYR A 151 16.26 -4.67 15.73
CA TYR A 151 17.69 -4.45 15.91
C TYR A 151 18.18 -3.20 15.15
N PHE A 152 17.73 -3.03 13.91
CA PHE A 152 18.05 -1.86 13.10
C PHE A 152 17.34 -0.60 13.59
N ASN A 153 16.16 -0.74 14.21
CA ASN A 153 15.32 0.33 14.75
C ASN A 153 15.03 1.45 13.73
N PRO A 154 14.33 1.16 12.61
CA PRO A 154 14.07 2.12 11.57
C PRO A 154 12.94 3.09 11.93
N ASP A 155 12.96 4.29 11.34
CA ASP A 155 11.81 5.21 11.38
C ASP A 155 10.67 4.68 10.49
N VAL A 156 11.02 4.11 9.32
CA VAL A 156 10.04 3.57 8.35
C VAL A 156 10.39 2.13 7.98
N LEU A 157 9.43 1.23 8.13
CA LEU A 157 9.45 -0.13 7.61
C LEU A 157 8.62 -0.21 6.33
N PHE A 158 9.27 -0.46 5.19
CA PHE A 158 8.60 -0.80 3.95
C PHE A 158 8.44 -2.32 3.85
N VAL A 159 7.20 -2.81 3.64
CA VAL A 159 6.90 -4.24 3.52
C VAL A 159 6.49 -4.55 2.08
N GLY A 160 7.22 -5.48 1.43
CA GLY A 160 7.05 -5.83 0.03
C GLY A 160 6.93 -7.34 -0.21
N MET A 161 5.81 -7.96 0.21
CA MET A 161 5.59 -9.40 0.10
C MET A 161 4.40 -9.78 -0.79
N THR A 162 3.81 -8.84 -1.52
CA THR A 162 2.57 -8.99 -2.29
C THR A 162 1.31 -9.10 -1.40
N ALA A 163 0.26 -8.36 -1.80
CA ALA A 163 -1.05 -8.47 -1.14
C ALA A 163 -1.69 -9.87 -1.39
N PRO A 164 -2.37 -10.44 -0.40
CA PRO A 164 -2.75 -9.89 0.92
C PRO A 164 -1.72 -10.14 2.04
N LYS A 165 -0.62 -10.88 1.75
CA LYS A 165 0.33 -11.36 2.77
C LYS A 165 1.03 -10.22 3.52
N GLN A 166 1.45 -9.16 2.82
CA GLN A 166 2.16 -8.04 3.43
C GLN A 166 1.29 -7.26 4.42
N GLU A 167 0.03 -7.01 4.10
CA GLU A 167 -0.90 -6.29 4.97
C GLU A 167 -1.27 -7.12 6.20
N LYS A 168 -1.54 -8.41 6.00
CA LYS A 168 -1.83 -9.36 7.10
C LYS A 168 -0.64 -9.49 8.03
N TRP A 169 0.56 -9.70 7.51
CA TRP A 169 1.78 -9.81 8.30
C TRP A 169 2.04 -8.53 9.12
N ALA A 170 1.94 -7.37 8.48
CA ALA A 170 2.12 -6.09 9.16
C ALA A 170 1.08 -5.89 10.28
N TYR A 171 -0.17 -6.21 10.02
CA TYR A 171 -1.25 -6.10 10.99
C TYR A 171 -1.03 -7.00 12.23
N VAL A 172 -0.71 -8.26 12.01
CA VAL A 172 -0.51 -9.24 13.10
C VAL A 172 0.70 -8.88 13.97
N HIS A 173 1.78 -8.37 13.37
CA HIS A 173 3.03 -8.11 14.08
C HIS A 173 3.24 -6.63 14.46
N LYS A 174 2.30 -5.73 14.13
CA LYS A 174 2.38 -4.30 14.39
C LYS A 174 2.85 -3.97 15.82
N ALA A 175 2.26 -4.63 16.83
CA ALA A 175 2.56 -4.38 18.23
C ALA A 175 3.96 -4.84 18.67
N GLN A 176 4.61 -5.70 17.91
CA GLN A 176 5.94 -6.25 18.19
C GLN A 176 7.06 -5.44 17.50
N LEU A 177 6.70 -4.58 16.54
CA LEU A 177 7.64 -3.81 15.74
C LEU A 177 7.96 -2.45 16.37
N LYS A 178 9.24 -2.18 16.56
CA LYS A 178 9.76 -0.90 17.09
C LYS A 178 10.03 0.05 15.92
N VAL A 179 8.98 0.56 15.30
CA VAL A 179 9.05 1.44 14.14
C VAL A 179 8.02 2.57 14.26
N LYS A 180 8.26 3.72 13.66
CA LYS A 180 7.28 4.81 13.65
C LYS A 180 6.22 4.60 12.58
N ILE A 181 6.61 4.15 11.36
CA ILE A 181 5.71 3.96 10.23
C ILE A 181 5.94 2.57 9.63
N ILE A 182 4.85 1.83 9.39
CA ILE A 182 4.83 0.58 8.63
C ILE A 182 4.07 0.86 7.32
N CYS A 183 4.71 0.68 6.17
CA CYS A 183 4.12 0.98 4.87
C CYS A 183 4.16 -0.26 3.96
N THR A 184 2.98 -0.81 3.61
CA THR A 184 2.87 -2.00 2.76
C THR A 184 2.73 -1.60 1.29
N ILE A 185 3.81 -1.70 0.53
CA ILE A 185 3.91 -1.15 -0.83
C ILE A 185 4.58 -2.10 -1.84
N GLY A 186 4.36 -3.40 -1.72
CA GLY A 186 5.09 -4.46 -2.43
C GLY A 186 5.46 -4.22 -3.89
N ALA A 187 4.53 -3.76 -4.71
CA ALA A 187 4.79 -3.50 -6.13
C ALA A 187 5.80 -2.36 -6.37
N VAL A 188 5.96 -1.46 -5.41
CA VAL A 188 6.88 -0.32 -5.50
C VAL A 188 8.34 -0.77 -5.47
N PHE A 189 8.65 -1.86 -4.79
CA PHE A 189 10.00 -2.43 -4.76
C PHE A 189 10.52 -2.71 -6.17
N ASP A 190 9.69 -3.35 -7.02
CA ASP A 190 10.06 -3.65 -8.40
C ASP A 190 10.18 -2.39 -9.27
N PHE A 191 9.29 -1.40 -9.07
CA PHE A 191 9.37 -0.13 -9.77
C PHE A 191 10.60 0.68 -9.36
N TYR A 192 10.85 0.78 -8.07
CA TYR A 192 11.98 1.56 -7.57
C TYR A 192 13.32 0.90 -7.92
N ALA A 193 13.43 -0.43 -7.83
CA ALA A 193 14.59 -1.18 -8.29
C ALA A 193 14.83 -1.12 -9.81
N GLY A 194 13.85 -0.65 -10.59
CA GLY A 194 13.94 -0.62 -12.06
C GLY A 194 13.74 -2.00 -12.72
N ASN A 195 13.24 -3.00 -12.00
CA ASN A 195 12.90 -4.30 -12.56
C ASN A 195 11.70 -4.20 -13.51
N ILE A 196 10.78 -3.27 -13.21
CA ILE A 196 9.58 -2.99 -13.98
C ILE A 196 9.48 -1.47 -14.18
N ASN A 197 9.29 -1.04 -15.42
CA ASN A 197 9.09 0.37 -15.71
C ASN A 197 7.66 0.80 -15.38
N ARG A 198 7.50 1.75 -14.46
CA ARG A 198 6.20 2.41 -14.23
C ARG A 198 5.73 3.09 -15.53
N PRO A 199 4.44 3.01 -15.87
CA PRO A 199 3.91 3.78 -17.00
C PRO A 199 4.23 5.27 -16.87
N SER A 200 4.40 5.95 -18.03
CA SER A 200 4.73 7.38 -18.02
C SER A 200 3.63 8.21 -17.35
N PRO A 201 3.96 9.41 -16.83
CA PRO A 201 2.99 10.30 -16.19
C PRO A 201 1.76 10.60 -17.04
N VAL A 202 1.89 10.60 -18.37
CA VAL A 202 0.76 10.80 -19.30
C VAL A 202 -0.31 9.71 -19.11
N TRP A 203 0.09 8.44 -19.12
CA TRP A 203 -0.84 7.32 -18.94
C TRP A 203 -1.42 7.27 -17.51
N VAL A 204 -0.62 7.65 -16.51
CA VAL A 204 -1.06 7.75 -15.11
C VAL A 204 -2.13 8.82 -14.95
N ASN A 205 -1.92 10.03 -15.55
CA ASN A 205 -2.84 11.15 -15.48
C ASN A 205 -4.14 10.89 -16.23
N LEU A 206 -4.08 10.13 -17.35
CA LEU A 206 -5.27 9.68 -18.09
C LEU A 206 -6.02 8.53 -17.39
N GLY A 207 -5.52 8.01 -16.25
CA GLY A 207 -6.11 6.87 -15.57
C GLY A 207 -5.94 5.53 -16.29
N LEU A 208 -5.05 5.46 -17.30
CA LEU A 208 -4.80 4.29 -18.14
C LEU A 208 -3.56 3.48 -17.69
N GLU A 209 -3.02 3.75 -16.52
CA GLU A 209 -1.91 2.99 -15.94
C GLU A 209 -2.19 1.48 -15.95
N TRP A 210 -3.42 1.07 -15.58
CA TRP A 210 -3.84 -0.32 -15.55
C TRP A 210 -3.77 -1.00 -16.92
N PHE A 211 -4.13 -0.30 -17.98
CA PHE A 211 -4.11 -0.84 -19.34
C PHE A 211 -2.67 -1.07 -19.83
N VAL A 212 -1.79 -0.09 -19.62
CA VAL A 212 -0.37 -0.22 -19.97
C VAL A 212 0.28 -1.39 -19.19
N ARG A 213 -0.07 -1.56 -17.92
CA ARG A 213 0.40 -2.71 -17.11
C ARG A 213 -0.16 -4.03 -17.61
N LEU A 214 -1.43 -4.08 -18.03
CA LEU A 214 -2.02 -5.29 -18.60
C LEU A 214 -1.30 -5.70 -19.88
N VAL A 215 -0.94 -4.77 -20.75
CA VAL A 215 -0.21 -5.04 -22.00
C VAL A 215 1.23 -5.49 -21.72
N LYS A 216 1.91 -4.85 -20.75
CA LYS A 216 3.32 -5.19 -20.42
C LYS A 216 3.47 -6.48 -19.61
N GLU A 217 2.52 -6.77 -18.73
CA GLU A 217 2.55 -7.91 -17.81
C GLU A 217 1.24 -8.71 -17.85
N PRO A 218 0.81 -9.23 -19.02
CA PRO A 218 -0.52 -9.83 -19.18
C PRO A 218 -0.78 -11.00 -18.23
N LYS A 219 0.19 -11.90 -18.04
CA LYS A 219 0.07 -13.06 -17.14
C LYS A 219 -0.20 -12.69 -15.68
N ARG A 220 0.34 -11.56 -15.22
CA ARG A 220 0.20 -11.07 -13.83
C ARG A 220 -1.04 -10.19 -13.66
N MET A 221 -1.39 -9.41 -14.70
CA MET A 221 -2.40 -8.34 -14.59
C MET A 221 -3.79 -8.74 -15.07
N TRP A 222 -3.94 -9.75 -15.97
CA TRP A 222 -5.25 -10.13 -16.52
C TRP A 222 -6.27 -10.46 -15.41
N LYS A 223 -5.85 -11.26 -14.41
CA LYS A 223 -6.74 -11.65 -13.31
C LYS A 223 -7.18 -10.44 -12.48
N ARG A 224 -6.25 -9.49 -12.24
CA ARG A 224 -6.53 -8.27 -11.47
C ARG A 224 -7.51 -7.33 -12.16
N TYR A 225 -7.44 -7.23 -13.49
CA TYR A 225 -8.22 -6.26 -14.24
C TYR A 225 -9.41 -6.87 -14.98
N LEU A 226 -9.23 -8.00 -15.65
CA LEU A 226 -10.30 -8.60 -16.47
C LEU A 226 -11.22 -9.54 -15.66
N TYR A 227 -10.71 -10.16 -14.60
CA TYR A 227 -11.53 -11.00 -13.72
C TYR A 227 -12.09 -10.20 -12.55
N PHE A 228 -11.25 -9.58 -11.73
CA PHE A 228 -11.69 -8.83 -10.56
C PHE A 228 -12.28 -7.45 -10.88
N GLY A 229 -11.98 -6.86 -12.04
CA GLY A 229 -12.57 -5.58 -12.46
C GLY A 229 -14.10 -5.63 -12.56
N PRO A 230 -14.69 -6.57 -13.32
CA PRO A 230 -16.15 -6.75 -13.38
C PRO A 230 -16.79 -7.08 -12.03
N ILE A 231 -16.12 -7.91 -11.20
CA ILE A 231 -16.60 -8.23 -9.84
C ILE A 231 -16.65 -6.96 -8.99
N PHE A 232 -15.61 -6.15 -9.04
CA PHE A 232 -15.58 -4.87 -8.32
C PHE A 232 -16.73 -3.95 -8.75
N ILE A 233 -16.96 -3.78 -10.06
CA ILE A 233 -18.04 -2.97 -10.59
C ILE A 233 -19.40 -3.49 -10.08
N TYR A 234 -19.63 -4.79 -10.14
CA TYR A 234 -20.84 -5.42 -9.62
C TYR A 234 -21.07 -5.12 -8.13
N LEU A 235 -20.00 -5.27 -7.31
CA LEU A 235 -20.08 -5.00 -5.88
C LEU A 235 -20.41 -3.52 -5.60
N ILE A 236 -19.78 -2.59 -6.32
CA ILE A 236 -20.05 -1.15 -6.16
C ILE A 236 -21.49 -0.79 -6.60
N CYS A 237 -21.97 -1.35 -7.70
CA CYS A 237 -23.38 -1.15 -8.13
C CYS A 237 -24.36 -1.70 -7.08
N LYS A 238 -24.08 -2.87 -6.51
CA LYS A 238 -24.88 -3.45 -5.43
C LYS A 238 -24.93 -2.55 -4.19
N GLU A 239 -23.80 -1.99 -3.78
CA GLU A 239 -23.77 -1.04 -2.66
C GLU A 239 -24.50 0.27 -2.99
N LYS A 240 -24.38 0.79 -4.21
CA LYS A 240 -25.14 1.96 -4.65
C LYS A 240 -26.64 1.74 -4.56
N THR A 241 -27.13 0.59 -5.03
CA THR A 241 -28.56 0.26 -4.95
C THR A 241 -29.05 0.16 -3.51
N LYS A 242 -28.28 -0.48 -2.61
CA LYS A 242 -28.64 -0.52 -1.18
C LYS A 242 -28.77 0.89 -0.57
N LEU A 243 -27.81 1.78 -0.86
CA LEU A 243 -27.86 3.17 -0.38
C LEU A 243 -29.10 3.92 -0.90
N MET A 244 -29.48 3.69 -2.16
CA MET A 244 -30.69 4.32 -2.73
C MET A 244 -31.98 3.85 -2.04
N PHE A 245 -32.09 2.58 -1.67
CA PHE A 245 -33.26 2.06 -0.98
C PHE A 245 -33.29 2.44 0.51
N SER A 246 -32.13 2.57 1.17
CA SER A 246 -32.07 2.97 2.58
C SER A 246 -32.38 4.44 2.83
N VAL A 247 -32.29 5.30 1.82
CA VAL A 247 -32.66 6.75 1.92
C VAL A 247 -34.18 6.95 1.72
N ASN A 248 -34.89 5.98 1.14
CA ASN A 248 -36.32 6.05 0.83
C ASN A 248 -37.19 5.29 1.86
N SER A 249 -36.62 4.71 2.89
CA SER A 249 -37.27 4.09 4.04
C SER A 249 -37.00 4.88 5.32
#